data_c0dc2f259b5cfeaf2f09330c005df679
#
_entry.id   c0dc2f259b5cfeaf2f09330c005df679
#
_cell.length_a   1.000
_cell.length_b   1.000
_cell.length_c   1.000
_cell.angle_alpha   90.00
_cell.angle_beta   90.00
_cell.angle_gamma   90.00
#
_symmetry.space_group_name_H-M   'P 1'
#
loop_
_entity.id
_entity.type
_entity.pdbx_description
1 polymer ?
#
loop_
_entity_poly.entity_id
_entity_poly.type
_entity_poly.pdbx_seq_one_letter_code
_entity_poly.pdbx_strand_id
1 'polypeptide(L)'
;MAKLTGRFLDAVKNRHTTVLGMTRSGKTFFTGHVLEQLQDEGVHTIFVDPKHDRDYERLGEVCYDPIEVYAKLMKKCPRIVFRTPAAAEERIAALDKLVELVFQLQRNDGFRRIRRVIAIDELQLYVKKGGSRAVETIWTVGAGIGIVGMALTQRMQLLNDTVYTQSENKVIFKIDDRPDYLKSKNLEHYPRDYFFDDMNKYWFYYTVGGGAWKKHEPIPINKPKTSSRLHMKRW
;
A
#
# COMPACT_ATOMS: atom_id res chain seq x y z
N MET A 1 0.61 20.86 -1.74
CA MET A 1 0.68 19.52 -1.12
C MET A 1 1.93 19.45 -0.26
N ALA A 2 1.79 19.04 1.02
CA ALA A 2 2.98 18.66 1.78
C ALA A 2 3.57 17.42 1.11
N LYS A 3 4.72 17.56 0.47
CA LYS A 3 5.41 16.46 -0.16
C LYS A 3 6.08 15.63 0.92
N LEU A 4 5.78 14.35 0.97
CA LEU A 4 6.66 13.40 1.63
C LEU A 4 8.05 13.58 1.04
N THR A 5 9.09 13.46 1.86
CA THR A 5 10.46 13.70 1.39
C THR A 5 10.76 12.82 0.17
N GLY A 6 11.40 13.35 -0.86
CA GLY A 6 11.77 12.60 -2.07
C GLY A 6 12.48 11.28 -1.75
N ARG A 7 13.31 11.25 -0.70
CA ARG A 7 13.97 10.03 -0.21
C ARG A 7 12.99 8.94 0.24
N PHE A 8 11.85 9.30 0.84
CA PHE A 8 10.84 8.32 1.24
C PHE A 8 10.11 7.74 0.03
N LEU A 9 9.71 8.58 -0.91
CA LEU A 9 9.05 8.15 -2.16
C LEU A 9 9.96 7.25 -2.99
N ASP A 10 11.24 7.61 -3.12
CA ASP A 10 12.24 6.78 -3.79
C ASP A 10 12.41 5.41 -3.12
N ALA A 11 12.36 5.37 -1.79
CA ALA A 11 12.44 4.10 -1.08
C ALA A 11 11.20 3.24 -1.33
N VAL A 12 10.00 3.81 -1.26
CA VAL A 12 8.73 3.08 -1.49
C VAL A 12 8.63 2.60 -2.94
N LYS A 13 9.12 3.35 -3.88
CA LYS A 13 9.15 2.98 -5.31
C LYS A 13 10.06 1.78 -5.60
N ASN A 14 11.08 1.56 -4.79
CA ASN A 14 12.14 0.59 -5.05
C ASN A 14 12.17 -0.59 -4.08
N ARG A 15 11.50 -0.50 -2.93
CA ARG A 15 11.56 -1.46 -1.84
C ARG A 15 10.20 -1.71 -1.24
N HIS A 16 9.97 -2.93 -0.77
CA HIS A 16 8.72 -3.29 -0.11
C HIS A 16 8.47 -2.45 1.14
N THR A 17 7.21 -2.15 1.36
CA THR A 17 6.76 -1.30 2.47
C THR A 17 5.67 -1.98 3.28
N THR A 18 5.75 -1.90 4.60
CA THR A 18 4.69 -2.31 5.50
C THR A 18 4.09 -1.08 6.18
N VAL A 19 2.75 -0.99 6.19
CA VAL A 19 1.99 0.08 6.84
C VAL A 19 1.10 -0.52 7.92
N LEU A 20 1.44 -0.25 9.16
CA LEU A 20 0.81 -0.81 10.36
C LEU A 20 -0.01 0.25 11.09
N GLY A 21 -1.08 -0.16 11.76
CA GLY A 21 -1.83 0.69 12.69
C GLY A 21 -3.29 0.26 12.85
N MET A 22 -3.92 0.69 13.93
CA MET A 22 -5.32 0.38 14.22
C MET A 22 -6.30 0.95 13.17
N THR A 23 -7.54 0.54 13.25
CA THR A 23 -8.62 1.10 12.42
C THR A 23 -8.72 2.62 12.65
N ARG A 24 -8.96 3.38 11.58
CA ARG A 24 -9.08 4.86 11.61
C ARG A 24 -7.82 5.60 12.09
N SER A 25 -6.65 4.96 12.08
CA SER A 25 -5.37 5.61 12.42
C SER A 25 -4.79 6.49 11.32
N GLY A 26 -5.30 6.40 10.10
CA GLY A 26 -4.84 7.18 8.94
C GLY A 26 -4.07 6.38 7.88
N LYS A 27 -3.92 5.05 8.02
CA LYS A 27 -3.21 4.19 7.05
C LYS A 27 -3.70 4.39 5.61
N THR A 28 -5.01 4.28 5.42
CA THR A 28 -5.67 4.42 4.10
C THR A 28 -5.36 5.77 3.46
N PHE A 29 -5.51 6.85 4.23
CA PHE A 29 -5.23 8.20 3.76
C PHE A 29 -3.76 8.38 3.38
N PHE A 30 -2.86 7.91 4.24
CA PHE A 30 -1.41 7.92 3.99
C PHE A 30 -1.08 7.15 2.72
N THR A 31 -1.56 5.90 2.60
CA THR A 31 -1.29 5.06 1.42
C THR A 31 -1.81 5.70 0.14
N GLY A 32 -3.04 6.22 0.15
CA GLY A 32 -3.59 6.95 -0.99
C GLY A 32 -2.71 8.12 -1.41
N HIS A 33 -2.25 8.92 -0.44
CA HIS A 33 -1.38 10.05 -0.71
C HIS A 33 -0.01 9.63 -1.28
N VAL A 34 0.57 8.54 -0.77
CA VAL A 34 1.82 7.97 -1.32
C VAL A 34 1.61 7.50 -2.75
N LEU A 35 0.55 6.72 -3.01
CA LEU A 35 0.26 6.20 -4.35
C LEU A 35 0.01 7.33 -5.36
N GLU A 36 -0.72 8.37 -4.99
CA GLU A 36 -0.93 9.56 -5.85
C GLU A 36 0.40 10.21 -6.23
N GLN A 37 1.33 10.41 -5.29
CA GLN A 37 2.65 10.98 -5.59
C GLN A 37 3.51 10.06 -6.47
N LEU A 38 3.46 8.75 -6.25
CA LEU A 38 4.16 7.77 -7.09
C LEU A 38 3.60 7.76 -8.52
N GLN A 39 2.29 7.93 -8.68
CA GLN A 39 1.64 8.03 -9.98
C GLN A 39 2.09 9.29 -10.75
N ASP A 40 2.29 10.40 -10.04
CA ASP A 40 2.84 11.64 -10.62
C ASP A 40 4.30 11.46 -11.11
N GLU A 41 5.03 10.49 -10.54
CA GLU A 41 6.36 10.07 -11.00
C GLU A 41 6.35 8.97 -12.09
N GLY A 42 5.18 8.62 -12.61
CA GLY A 42 5.03 7.61 -13.67
C GLY A 42 5.06 6.16 -13.17
N VAL A 43 4.92 5.92 -11.88
CA VAL A 43 4.79 4.57 -11.31
C VAL A 43 3.36 4.06 -11.51
N HIS A 44 3.21 2.85 -12.04
CA HIS A 44 1.91 2.21 -12.11
C HIS A 44 1.52 1.64 -10.75
N THR A 45 0.32 1.92 -10.31
CA THR A 45 -0.18 1.49 -9.01
C THR A 45 -1.41 0.61 -9.14
N ILE A 46 -1.43 -0.48 -8.37
CA ILE A 46 -2.58 -1.36 -8.22
C ILE A 46 -2.90 -1.39 -6.72
N PHE A 47 -4.08 -0.89 -6.38
CA PHE A 47 -4.57 -0.95 -5.01
C PHE A 47 -5.57 -2.11 -4.89
N VAL A 48 -5.27 -3.10 -4.06
CA VAL A 48 -6.12 -4.26 -3.80
C VAL A 48 -7.04 -3.94 -2.63
N ASP A 49 -8.34 -3.85 -2.93
CA ASP A 49 -9.39 -3.43 -2.00
C ASP A 49 -10.36 -4.58 -1.69
N PRO A 50 -10.20 -5.28 -0.55
CA PRO A 50 -11.13 -6.34 -0.14
C PRO A 50 -12.41 -5.83 0.52
N LYS A 51 -12.47 -4.52 0.85
CA LYS A 51 -13.60 -3.91 1.57
C LYS A 51 -14.59 -3.22 0.64
N HIS A 52 -14.21 -3.01 -0.62
CA HIS A 52 -14.97 -2.22 -1.58
C HIS A 52 -15.27 -0.80 -1.08
N ASP A 53 -14.27 -0.18 -0.46
CA ASP A 53 -14.39 1.16 0.10
C ASP A 53 -14.43 2.22 -1.01
N ARG A 54 -15.43 3.10 -0.94
CA ARG A 54 -15.59 4.20 -1.92
C ARG A 54 -14.44 5.22 -1.88
N ASP A 55 -13.82 5.38 -0.73
CA ASP A 55 -12.69 6.31 -0.57
C ASP A 55 -11.48 5.92 -1.44
N TYR A 56 -11.40 4.66 -1.89
CA TYR A 56 -10.34 4.19 -2.78
C TYR A 56 -10.60 4.45 -4.27
N GLU A 57 -11.82 4.75 -4.68
CA GLU A 57 -12.16 4.97 -6.11
C GLU A 57 -11.35 6.13 -6.72
N ARG A 58 -10.96 7.10 -5.91
CA ARG A 58 -10.08 8.21 -6.33
C ARG A 58 -8.67 7.78 -6.72
N LEU A 59 -8.24 6.59 -6.30
CA LEU A 59 -6.89 6.09 -6.55
C LEU A 59 -6.71 5.51 -7.95
N GLY A 60 -7.79 5.22 -8.68
CA GLY A 60 -7.69 4.67 -10.02
C GLY A 60 -9.00 4.11 -10.57
N GLU A 61 -8.92 3.47 -11.73
CA GLU A 61 -10.03 2.80 -12.33
C GLU A 61 -10.37 1.52 -11.57
N VAL A 62 -11.64 1.37 -11.18
CA VAL A 62 -12.11 0.20 -10.43
C VAL A 62 -12.28 -0.99 -11.38
N CYS A 63 -11.74 -2.14 -10.96
CA CYS A 63 -11.83 -3.42 -11.65
C CYS A 63 -12.26 -4.50 -10.66
N TYR A 64 -12.96 -5.50 -11.13
CA TYR A 64 -13.45 -6.63 -10.34
C TYR A 64 -12.86 -7.98 -10.79
N ASP A 65 -12.17 -8.00 -11.92
CA ASP A 65 -11.59 -9.21 -12.52
C ASP A 65 -10.08 -8.99 -12.80
N PRO A 66 -9.21 -9.96 -12.49
CA PRO A 66 -7.78 -9.87 -12.78
C PRO A 66 -7.45 -9.69 -14.26
N ILE A 67 -8.28 -10.25 -15.15
CA ILE A 67 -8.10 -10.11 -16.61
C ILE A 67 -8.43 -8.68 -17.05
N GLU A 68 -9.44 -8.05 -16.45
CA GLU A 68 -9.75 -6.64 -16.67
C GLU A 68 -8.57 -5.75 -16.26
N VAL A 69 -7.98 -5.99 -15.09
CA VAL A 69 -6.77 -5.29 -14.62
C VAL A 69 -5.65 -5.42 -15.65
N TYR A 70 -5.37 -6.65 -16.09
CA TYR A 70 -4.35 -6.93 -17.10
C TYR A 70 -4.60 -6.16 -18.39
N ALA A 71 -5.83 -6.20 -18.91
CA ALA A 71 -6.22 -5.50 -20.14
C ALA A 71 -6.02 -3.98 -20.03
N LYS A 72 -6.32 -3.39 -18.87
CA LYS A 72 -6.09 -1.96 -18.60
C LYS A 72 -4.61 -1.63 -18.51
N LEU A 73 -3.80 -2.47 -17.84
CA LEU A 73 -2.34 -2.31 -17.77
C LEU A 73 -1.70 -2.38 -19.18
N MET A 74 -2.18 -3.27 -20.04
CA MET A 74 -1.75 -3.35 -21.43
C MET A 74 -2.04 -2.06 -22.21
N LYS A 75 -3.14 -1.38 -21.90
CA LYS A 75 -3.50 -0.06 -22.44
C LYS A 75 -2.77 1.09 -21.71
N LYS A 76 -1.79 0.77 -20.88
CA LYS A 76 -0.98 1.72 -20.09
C LYS A 76 -1.79 2.55 -19.10
N CYS A 77 -2.92 2.03 -18.59
CA CYS A 77 -3.62 2.64 -17.46
C CYS A 77 -2.74 2.54 -16.20
N PRO A 78 -2.27 3.66 -15.64
CA PRO A 78 -1.29 3.62 -14.56
C PRO A 78 -1.92 3.47 -13.18
N ARG A 79 -3.25 3.57 -13.07
CA ARG A 79 -3.96 3.73 -11.79
C ARG A 79 -5.15 2.77 -11.74
N ILE A 80 -5.06 1.73 -10.92
CA ILE A 80 -6.09 0.70 -10.83
C ILE A 80 -6.43 0.42 -9.37
N VAL A 81 -7.72 0.28 -9.10
CA VAL A 81 -8.26 -0.26 -7.85
C VAL A 81 -8.89 -1.61 -8.16
N PHE A 82 -8.33 -2.67 -7.61
CA PHE A 82 -8.82 -4.03 -7.79
C PHE A 82 -9.64 -4.46 -6.59
N ARG A 83 -10.96 -4.61 -6.77
CA ARG A 83 -11.90 -5.09 -5.77
C ARG A 83 -11.98 -6.60 -5.83
N THR A 84 -11.55 -7.25 -4.75
CA THR A 84 -11.51 -8.71 -4.70
C THR A 84 -12.84 -9.29 -4.20
N PRO A 85 -13.14 -10.57 -4.54
CA PRO A 85 -14.32 -11.25 -4.03
C PRO A 85 -14.40 -11.29 -2.50
N ALA A 86 -15.61 -11.38 -1.96
CA ALA A 86 -15.84 -11.46 -0.51
C ALA A 86 -15.43 -12.82 0.07
N ALA A 87 -15.68 -13.92 -0.66
CA ALA A 87 -15.31 -15.26 -0.23
C ALA A 87 -13.80 -15.43 -0.15
N ALA A 88 -13.31 -16.05 0.92
CA ALA A 88 -11.86 -16.11 1.22
C ALA A 88 -11.06 -16.83 0.14
N GLU A 89 -11.54 -17.97 -0.34
CA GLU A 89 -10.86 -18.78 -1.36
C GLU A 89 -10.83 -18.06 -2.70
N GLU A 90 -11.96 -17.49 -3.12
CA GLU A 90 -12.06 -16.72 -4.36
C GLU A 90 -11.16 -15.47 -4.32
N ARG A 91 -11.10 -14.80 -3.18
CA ARG A 91 -10.26 -13.63 -2.96
C ARG A 91 -8.77 -13.97 -3.11
N ILE A 92 -8.33 -15.08 -2.52
CA ILE A 92 -6.95 -15.56 -2.64
C ILE A 92 -6.66 -15.93 -4.09
N ALA A 93 -7.53 -16.70 -4.74
CA ALA A 93 -7.38 -17.09 -6.14
C ALA A 93 -7.33 -15.87 -7.09
N ALA A 94 -8.17 -14.87 -6.83
CA ALA A 94 -8.17 -13.63 -7.61
C ALA A 94 -6.86 -12.84 -7.46
N LEU A 95 -6.30 -12.75 -6.24
CA LEU A 95 -5.00 -12.11 -6.03
C LEU A 95 -3.87 -12.89 -6.68
N ASP A 96 -3.86 -14.23 -6.55
CA ASP A 96 -2.85 -15.08 -7.17
C ASP A 96 -2.86 -14.92 -8.69
N LYS A 97 -4.05 -14.89 -9.31
CA LYS A 97 -4.20 -14.67 -10.75
C LYS A 97 -3.77 -13.27 -11.18
N LEU A 98 -4.14 -12.24 -10.42
CA LEU A 98 -3.69 -10.87 -10.68
C LEU A 98 -2.15 -10.79 -10.72
N VAL A 99 -1.49 -11.32 -9.70
CA VAL A 99 -0.03 -11.23 -9.59
C VAL A 99 0.65 -12.02 -10.70
N GLU A 100 0.16 -13.21 -11.03
CA GLU A 100 0.65 -13.98 -12.19
C GLU A 100 0.66 -13.13 -13.46
N LEU A 101 -0.47 -12.49 -13.77
CA LEU A 101 -0.64 -11.65 -14.96
C LEU A 101 0.26 -10.40 -14.93
N VAL A 102 0.37 -9.75 -13.76
CA VAL A 102 1.25 -8.58 -13.60
C VAL A 102 2.72 -8.96 -13.77
N PHE A 103 3.15 -10.11 -13.24
CA PHE A 103 4.52 -10.61 -13.44
C PHE A 103 4.80 -10.98 -14.90
N GLN A 104 3.84 -11.58 -15.60
CA GLN A 104 3.94 -11.86 -17.02
C GLN A 104 4.10 -10.56 -17.83
N LEU A 105 3.28 -9.56 -17.56
CA LEU A 105 3.37 -8.25 -18.19
C LEU A 105 4.71 -7.57 -17.90
N GLN A 106 5.19 -7.63 -16.66
CA GLN A 106 6.46 -7.04 -16.27
C GLN A 106 7.65 -7.64 -17.04
N ARG A 107 7.62 -8.95 -17.30
CA ARG A 107 8.63 -9.63 -18.13
C ARG A 107 8.57 -9.16 -19.57
N ASN A 108 7.36 -9.02 -20.11
CA ASN A 108 7.13 -8.57 -21.50
C ASN A 108 7.54 -7.11 -21.72
N ASP A 109 7.37 -6.24 -20.70
CA ASP A 109 7.80 -4.84 -20.71
C ASP A 109 9.35 -4.66 -20.61
N GLY A 110 10.11 -5.75 -20.57
CA GLY A 110 11.58 -5.74 -20.54
C GLY A 110 12.11 -5.21 -19.20
N PHE A 111 11.73 -5.83 -18.10
CA PHE A 111 12.21 -5.59 -16.74
C PHE A 111 12.56 -4.12 -16.41
N ARG A 112 11.99 -3.56 -15.35
CA ARG A 112 12.32 -2.23 -14.80
C ARG A 112 12.00 -1.00 -15.65
N ARG A 113 11.52 -1.13 -16.89
CA ARG A 113 11.08 0.04 -17.69
C ARG A 113 9.92 0.75 -17.01
N ILE A 114 8.95 -0.03 -16.50
CA ILE A 114 7.79 0.49 -15.77
C ILE A 114 7.86 -0.07 -14.36
N ARG A 115 7.92 0.80 -13.36
CA ARG A 115 7.80 0.42 -11.95
C ARG A 115 6.34 0.18 -11.63
N ARG A 116 6.07 -0.87 -10.84
CA ARG A 116 4.72 -1.19 -10.36
C ARG A 116 4.70 -1.33 -8.85
N VAL A 117 3.73 -0.69 -8.21
CA VAL A 117 3.46 -0.84 -6.78
C VAL A 117 2.12 -1.53 -6.61
N ILE A 118 2.11 -2.67 -5.92
CA ILE A 118 0.91 -3.40 -5.55
C ILE A 118 0.66 -3.15 -4.06
N ALA A 119 -0.30 -2.29 -3.74
CA ALA A 119 -0.71 -2.01 -2.38
C ALA A 119 -1.89 -2.92 -2.02
N ILE A 120 -1.76 -3.68 -0.93
CA ILE A 120 -2.77 -4.66 -0.51
C ILE A 120 -3.33 -4.24 0.84
N ASP A 121 -4.61 -3.82 0.86
CA ASP A 121 -5.30 -3.53 2.12
C ASP A 121 -5.69 -4.83 2.82
N GLU A 122 -5.67 -4.79 4.15
CA GLU A 122 -5.95 -5.92 5.03
C GLU A 122 -5.18 -7.19 4.62
N LEU A 123 -3.88 -7.08 4.44
CA LEU A 123 -3.04 -8.18 3.96
C LEU A 123 -3.27 -9.49 4.72
N GLN A 124 -3.61 -9.43 6.01
CA GLN A 124 -3.90 -10.61 6.82
C GLN A 124 -5.06 -11.47 6.28
N LEU A 125 -5.90 -10.93 5.39
CA LEU A 125 -6.97 -11.70 4.73
C LEU A 125 -6.43 -12.66 3.67
N TYR A 126 -5.19 -12.47 3.22
CA TYR A 126 -4.54 -13.22 2.14
C TYR A 126 -3.43 -14.15 2.62
N VAL A 127 -2.91 -13.97 3.85
CA VAL A 127 -1.70 -14.69 4.36
C VAL A 127 -2.00 -15.73 5.44
N LYS A 128 -3.25 -16.15 5.63
CA LYS A 128 -3.60 -17.25 6.52
C LYS A 128 -2.99 -18.55 6.02
N LYS A 129 -2.92 -19.59 6.90
CA LYS A 129 -2.43 -20.93 6.55
C LYS A 129 -3.10 -21.42 5.26
N GLY A 130 -2.29 -21.76 4.24
CA GLY A 130 -2.78 -22.02 2.88
C GLY A 130 -3.10 -20.78 2.05
N GLY A 131 -2.60 -19.60 2.46
CA GLY A 131 -2.86 -18.33 1.81
C GLY A 131 -2.19 -18.13 0.46
N SER A 132 -2.28 -16.90 -0.04
CA SER A 132 -1.84 -16.50 -1.37
C SER A 132 -0.34 -16.72 -1.60
N ARG A 133 -0.01 -17.48 -2.64
CA ARG A 133 1.36 -17.61 -3.15
C ARG A 133 1.86 -16.31 -3.77
N ALA A 134 0.92 -15.50 -4.27
CA ALA A 134 1.22 -14.21 -4.86
C ALA A 134 1.89 -13.26 -3.88
N VAL A 135 1.42 -13.24 -2.62
CA VAL A 135 2.04 -12.40 -1.58
C VAL A 135 3.50 -12.78 -1.40
N GLU A 136 3.80 -14.07 -1.25
CA GLU A 136 5.18 -14.54 -1.13
C GLU A 136 6.02 -14.16 -2.36
N THR A 137 5.48 -14.36 -3.56
CA THR A 137 6.15 -14.04 -4.82
C THR A 137 6.48 -12.55 -4.94
N ILE A 138 5.55 -11.66 -4.58
CA ILE A 138 5.81 -10.22 -4.59
C ILE A 138 7.01 -9.89 -3.70
N TRP A 139 7.01 -10.37 -2.45
CA TRP A 139 8.03 -10.00 -1.46
C TRP A 139 9.38 -10.67 -1.66
N THR A 140 9.44 -11.84 -2.30
CA THR A 140 10.71 -12.55 -2.53
C THR A 140 11.38 -12.22 -3.87
N VAL A 141 10.59 -11.99 -4.91
CA VAL A 141 11.11 -11.85 -6.29
C VAL A 141 10.77 -10.50 -6.91
N GLY A 142 9.67 -9.87 -6.51
CA GLY A 142 9.09 -8.71 -7.19
C GLY A 142 10.04 -7.52 -7.33
N ALA A 143 10.73 -7.14 -6.26
CA ALA A 143 11.62 -5.98 -6.27
C ALA A 143 12.73 -6.10 -7.33
N GLY A 144 13.24 -7.30 -7.55
CA GLY A 144 14.27 -7.60 -8.57
C GLY A 144 13.84 -7.27 -9.99
N ILE A 145 12.54 -7.36 -10.28
CA ILE A 145 11.96 -7.11 -11.60
C ILE A 145 11.17 -5.80 -11.69
N GLY A 146 11.17 -4.98 -10.64
CA GLY A 146 10.51 -3.67 -10.62
C GLY A 146 9.06 -3.70 -10.15
N ILE A 147 8.62 -4.76 -9.47
CA ILE A 147 7.33 -4.87 -8.77
C ILE A 147 7.60 -4.83 -7.27
N VAL A 148 7.01 -3.88 -6.56
CA VAL A 148 7.13 -3.81 -5.10
C VAL A 148 5.77 -3.89 -4.43
N GLY A 149 5.74 -4.52 -3.27
CA GLY A 149 4.54 -4.65 -2.44
C GLY A 149 4.46 -3.55 -1.38
N MET A 150 3.26 -3.07 -1.13
CA MET A 150 2.92 -2.26 0.03
C MET A 150 1.83 -2.98 0.82
N ALA A 151 2.17 -3.49 1.99
CA ALA A 151 1.27 -4.26 2.86
C ALA A 151 0.60 -3.34 3.88
N LEU A 152 -0.73 -3.29 3.89
CA LEU A 152 -1.48 -2.60 4.93
C LEU A 152 -2.09 -3.65 5.88
N THR A 153 -1.90 -3.47 7.17
CA THR A 153 -2.52 -4.34 8.18
C THR A 153 -2.84 -3.60 9.46
N GLN A 154 -3.83 -4.09 10.17
CA GLN A 154 -4.18 -3.59 11.49
C GLN A 154 -3.44 -4.35 12.59
N ARG A 155 -3.03 -5.58 12.32
CA ARG A 155 -2.48 -6.51 13.31
C ARG A 155 -1.13 -7.06 12.86
N MET A 156 -0.09 -6.66 13.57
CA MET A 156 1.27 -7.11 13.32
C MET A 156 1.45 -8.63 13.52
N GLN A 157 0.70 -9.22 14.46
CA GLN A 157 0.75 -10.65 14.71
C GLN A 157 0.28 -11.50 13.54
N LEU A 158 -0.62 -10.95 12.71
CA LEU A 158 -1.19 -11.64 11.56
C LEU A 158 -0.39 -11.40 10.27
N LEU A 159 0.67 -10.60 10.36
CA LEU A 159 1.56 -10.36 9.23
C LEU A 159 2.48 -11.58 9.07
N ASN A 160 2.60 -12.05 7.84
CA ASN A 160 3.55 -13.09 7.46
C ASN A 160 4.98 -12.61 7.72
N ASP A 161 5.82 -13.46 8.30
CA ASP A 161 7.21 -13.13 8.63
C ASP A 161 8.03 -12.75 7.39
N THR A 162 7.78 -13.39 6.25
CA THR A 162 8.42 -13.02 4.97
C THR A 162 8.08 -11.58 4.57
N VAL A 163 6.79 -11.20 4.61
CA VAL A 163 6.36 -9.84 4.30
C VAL A 163 7.04 -8.83 5.23
N TYR A 164 7.06 -9.14 6.52
CA TYR A 164 7.63 -8.25 7.51
C TYR A 164 9.14 -8.08 7.37
N THR A 165 9.87 -9.18 7.22
CA THR A 165 11.34 -9.17 7.13
C THR A 165 11.85 -8.61 5.80
N GLN A 166 11.14 -8.88 4.71
CA GLN A 166 11.49 -8.36 3.38
C GLN A 166 11.02 -6.92 3.13
N SER A 167 10.20 -6.35 4.03
CA SER A 167 9.81 -4.94 3.93
C SER A 167 10.87 -4.05 4.58
N GLU A 168 11.76 -3.50 3.77
CA GLU A 168 12.80 -2.59 4.24
C GLU A 168 12.23 -1.24 4.74
N ASN A 169 11.08 -0.84 4.21
CA ASN A 169 10.40 0.37 4.68
C ASN A 169 9.25 -0.02 5.61
N LYS A 170 9.16 0.65 6.73
CA LYS A 170 8.08 0.43 7.70
C LYS A 170 7.46 1.75 8.11
N VAL A 171 6.14 1.77 8.12
CA VAL A 171 5.34 2.92 8.58
C VAL A 171 4.39 2.43 9.66
N ILE A 172 4.38 3.08 10.81
CA ILE A 172 3.60 2.64 11.95
C ILE A 172 2.79 3.81 12.49
N PHE A 173 1.49 3.66 12.42
CA PHE A 173 0.50 4.50 13.09
C PHE A 173 0.20 3.96 14.49
N LYS A 174 -0.67 4.65 15.22
CA LYS A 174 -1.12 4.18 16.54
C LYS A 174 -1.60 2.73 16.46
N ILE A 175 -1.09 1.91 17.37
CA ILE A 175 -1.49 0.52 17.59
C ILE A 175 -2.19 0.47 18.96
N ASP A 176 -3.33 -0.24 19.03
CA ASP A 176 -4.15 -0.34 20.23
C ASP A 176 -4.11 -1.74 20.87
N ASP A 177 -3.39 -2.68 20.25
CA ASP A 177 -3.31 -4.05 20.71
C ASP A 177 -1.96 -4.34 21.37
N ARG A 178 -2.00 -4.65 22.67
CA ARG A 178 -0.81 -4.98 23.47
C ARG A 178 0.00 -6.17 22.90
N PRO A 179 -0.61 -7.25 22.38
CA PRO A 179 0.13 -8.31 21.72
C PRO A 179 0.88 -7.86 20.46
N ASP A 180 0.28 -6.99 19.65
CA ASP A 180 0.95 -6.44 18.46
C ASP A 180 2.13 -5.53 18.87
N TYR A 181 2.00 -4.80 19.97
CA TYR A 181 3.09 -4.06 20.57
C TYR A 181 4.21 -4.97 21.07
N LEU A 182 3.89 -6.09 21.72
CA LEU A 182 4.90 -7.04 22.20
C LEU A 182 5.66 -7.71 21.04
N LYS A 183 5.01 -8.01 19.93
CA LYS A 183 5.68 -8.48 18.71
C LYS A 183 6.59 -7.39 18.12
N SER A 184 6.19 -6.13 18.20
CA SER A 184 6.98 -4.99 17.74
C SER A 184 8.25 -4.72 18.59
N LYS A 185 8.31 -5.23 19.84
CA LYS A 185 9.50 -5.10 20.70
C LYS A 185 10.77 -5.70 20.08
N ASN A 186 10.63 -6.69 19.22
CA ASN A 186 11.75 -7.32 18.53
C ASN A 186 12.28 -6.49 17.38
N LEU A 187 11.67 -5.31 17.13
CA LEU A 187 12.18 -4.35 16.16
C LEU A 187 13.32 -3.56 16.80
N GLU A 188 14.52 -3.74 16.28
CA GLU A 188 15.64 -2.90 16.70
C GLU A 188 15.30 -1.42 16.56
N HIS A 189 15.64 -0.65 17.59
CA HIS A 189 15.43 0.80 17.65
C HIS A 189 13.96 1.30 17.52
N TYR A 190 13.01 0.42 17.78
CA TYR A 190 11.61 0.82 17.81
C TYR A 190 11.34 1.81 18.95
N PRO A 191 10.71 2.94 18.69
CA PRO A 191 10.42 3.93 19.76
C PRO A 191 9.35 3.38 20.70
N ARG A 192 9.78 2.76 21.80
CA ARG A 192 8.96 1.94 22.71
C ARG A 192 7.89 2.72 23.45
N ASP A 193 8.12 4.01 23.69
CA ASP A 193 7.36 4.79 24.68
C ASP A 193 6.15 5.55 24.09
N TYR A 194 5.94 5.48 22.77
CA TYR A 194 4.99 6.37 22.09
C TYR A 194 3.70 5.71 21.61
N PHE A 195 3.56 4.39 21.75
CA PHE A 195 2.51 3.68 21.04
C PHE A 195 1.18 3.61 21.75
N PHE A 196 1.16 3.69 23.05
CA PHE A 196 -0.07 3.52 23.81
C PHE A 196 -0.67 4.84 24.30
N ASP A 197 0.13 5.75 24.84
CA ASP A 197 -0.40 6.91 25.56
C ASP A 197 -0.24 8.25 24.85
N ASP A 198 0.85 8.47 24.09
CA ASP A 198 1.21 9.80 23.62
C ASP A 198 1.11 10.03 22.11
N MET A 199 0.64 9.05 21.32
CA MET A 199 0.55 9.23 19.90
C MET A 199 -0.71 10.00 19.53
N ASN A 200 -0.53 11.26 19.15
CA ASN A 200 -1.60 12.09 18.62
C ASN A 200 -2.24 11.43 17.40
N LYS A 201 -3.53 11.63 17.22
CA LYS A 201 -4.28 11.07 16.11
C LYS A 201 -3.63 11.40 14.77
N TYR A 202 -3.44 10.37 13.91
CA TYR A 202 -2.84 10.44 12.58
C TYR A 202 -1.33 10.73 12.50
N TRP A 203 -0.62 10.83 13.60
CA TRP A 203 0.83 10.81 13.60
C TRP A 203 1.35 9.41 13.25
N PHE A 204 2.53 9.34 12.66
CA PHE A 204 3.14 8.05 12.35
C PHE A 204 4.66 8.11 12.48
N TYR A 205 5.24 6.94 12.70
CA TYR A 205 6.66 6.73 12.62
C TYR A 205 6.98 5.98 11.32
N TYR A 206 8.12 6.26 10.74
CA TYR A 206 8.58 5.53 9.58
C TYR A 206 10.09 5.30 9.64
N THR A 207 10.54 4.20 9.02
CA THR A 207 11.95 3.92 8.72
C THR A 207 12.09 3.54 7.26
N VAL A 208 13.25 3.85 6.70
CA VAL A 208 13.59 3.58 5.31
C VAL A 208 14.87 2.76 5.28
N GLY A 209 14.82 1.59 4.61
CA GLY A 209 15.98 0.72 4.47
C GLY A 209 16.57 0.24 5.80
N GLY A 210 15.72 0.00 6.81
CA GLY A 210 16.19 -0.40 8.15
C GLY A 210 16.92 0.68 8.94
N GLY A 211 16.87 1.93 8.50
CA GLY A 211 17.50 3.06 9.19
C GLY A 211 16.75 3.51 10.45
N ALA A 212 17.20 4.60 11.05
CA ALA A 212 16.58 5.18 12.25
C ALA A 212 15.12 5.56 12.01
N TRP A 213 14.30 5.35 13.01
CA TRP A 213 12.89 5.76 13.01
C TRP A 213 12.74 7.27 13.05
N LYS A 214 11.82 7.79 12.27
CA LYS A 214 11.47 9.21 12.23
C LYS A 214 10.00 9.38 12.52
N LYS A 215 9.68 10.36 13.36
CA LYS A 215 8.30 10.77 13.65
C LYS A 215 7.85 11.76 12.59
N HIS A 216 6.60 11.63 12.15
CA HIS A 216 5.99 12.52 11.17
C HIS A 216 4.62 12.99 11.66
N GLU A 217 4.36 14.27 11.43
CA GLU A 217 3.05 14.87 11.64
C GLU A 217 2.00 14.32 10.67
N PRO A 218 0.70 14.48 10.99
CA PRO A 218 -0.36 14.11 10.07
C PRO A 218 -0.16 14.76 8.70
N ILE A 219 -0.37 13.99 7.63
CA ILE A 219 -0.40 14.56 6.28
C ILE A 219 -1.58 15.51 6.20
N PRO A 220 -1.36 16.79 5.82
CA PRO A 220 -2.44 17.76 5.75
C PRO A 220 -3.45 17.37 4.68
N ILE A 221 -4.73 17.41 5.03
CA ILE A 221 -5.83 17.24 4.08
C ILE A 221 -5.93 18.54 3.25
N ASN A 222 -5.48 18.47 2.01
CA ASN A 222 -5.77 19.55 1.07
C ASN A 222 -7.27 19.47 0.74
N LYS A 223 -8.05 20.41 1.30
CA LYS A 223 -9.41 20.65 0.77
C LYS A 223 -9.25 20.97 -0.73
N PRO A 224 -10.00 20.32 -1.63
CA PRO A 224 -9.99 20.72 -3.03
C PRO A 224 -10.26 22.23 -3.06
N LYS A 225 -9.43 22.98 -3.78
CA LYS A 225 -9.76 24.37 -4.08
C LYS A 225 -11.13 24.29 -4.75
N THR A 226 -12.15 24.82 -4.09
CA THR A 226 -13.46 25.01 -4.68
C THR A 226 -13.23 25.68 -6.03
N SER A 227 -13.43 24.92 -7.11
CA SER A 227 -13.38 25.49 -8.44
C SER A 227 -14.38 26.62 -8.45
N SER A 228 -13.88 27.84 -8.62
CA SER A 228 -14.67 29.03 -8.81
C SER A 228 -15.79 28.69 -9.80
N ARG A 229 -17.04 28.92 -9.35
CA ARG A 229 -18.26 28.79 -10.13
C ARG A 229 -18.02 29.28 -11.55
N LEU A 230 -18.03 28.37 -12.51
CA LEU A 230 -18.22 28.73 -13.90
C LEU A 230 -19.58 29.46 -13.99
N HIS A 231 -19.52 30.74 -14.19
CA HIS A 231 -20.66 31.55 -14.61
C HIS A 231 -21.15 31.00 -15.95
N MET A 232 -22.17 30.15 -15.89
CA MET A 232 -22.97 29.89 -17.09
C MET A 232 -23.71 31.17 -17.41
N LYS A 233 -23.21 31.92 -18.39
CA LYS A 233 -23.97 32.91 -19.10
C LYS A 233 -25.05 32.17 -19.87
N ARG A 234 -26.31 32.38 -19.45
CA ARG A 234 -27.47 32.02 -20.28
C ARG A 234 -27.44 32.92 -21.52
N TRP A 235 -27.53 32.31 -22.64
CA TRP A 235 -28.02 32.88 -23.87
C TRP A 235 -29.40 32.34 -24.16
#